data_c742bb0225561dac5ffa44d365410537
#
_entry.id   c742bb0225561dac5ffa44d365410537
#
_cell.length_a   1.000
_cell.length_b   1.000
_cell.length_c   1.000
_cell.angle_alpha   90.00
_cell.angle_beta   90.00
_cell.angle_gamma   90.00
#
_symmetry.space_group_name_H-M   'P 1'
#
loop_
_entity.id
_entity.type
_entity.pdbx_description
1 polymer ?
#
loop_
_entity_poly.entity_id
_entity_poly.type
_entity_poly.pdbx_seq_one_letter_code
_entity_poly.pdbx_strand_id
1 'polypeptide(L)'
;MKYDRDELVKMIAIHEGIVLNVYQDHLGIDTIGIGRNLEDRGITDGELSYINKTMDDIYDSGLTEEEAYYLCMNDIAIVEKELLENKPIVNQLNDVRQMVLID
;
A
#
# COMPACT_ATOMS: atom_id res chain seq x y z
N MET A 1 -14.10 -10.49 -6.97
CA MET A 1 -12.86 -11.16 -6.57
C MET A 1 -13.03 -11.85 -5.25
N LYS A 2 -12.53 -13.04 -5.18
CA LYS A 2 -12.68 -13.88 -4.00
C LYS A 2 -11.34 -14.08 -3.32
N TYR A 3 -10.96 -13.13 -2.50
CA TYR A 3 -9.73 -13.29 -1.73
C TYR A 3 -9.86 -12.53 -0.41
N ASP A 4 -9.04 -12.91 0.53
CA ASP A 4 -8.97 -12.27 1.83
C ASP A 4 -7.95 -11.15 1.77
N ARG A 5 -8.39 -9.92 2.01
CA ARG A 5 -7.50 -8.75 1.97
C ARG A 5 -6.37 -8.87 2.98
N ASP A 6 -6.66 -9.41 4.15
CA ASP A 6 -5.63 -9.55 5.16
C ASP A 6 -4.52 -10.49 4.69
N GLU A 7 -4.91 -11.59 4.03
CA GLU A 7 -3.92 -12.52 3.50
C GLU A 7 -3.14 -11.89 2.36
N LEU A 8 -3.81 -11.13 1.51
CA LEU A 8 -3.14 -10.44 0.42
C LEU A 8 -2.12 -9.44 0.94
N VAL A 9 -2.49 -8.66 1.95
CA VAL A 9 -1.57 -7.71 2.56
C VAL A 9 -0.35 -8.42 3.13
N LYS A 10 -0.57 -9.53 3.81
CA LYS A 10 0.54 -10.29 4.37
C LYS A 10 1.46 -10.82 3.27
N MET A 11 0.88 -11.30 2.18
CA MET A 11 1.66 -11.79 1.05
C MET A 11 2.49 -10.67 0.43
N ILE A 12 1.89 -9.52 0.22
CA ILE A 12 2.60 -8.36 -0.33
C ILE A 12 3.71 -7.94 0.62
N ALA A 13 3.44 -7.94 1.92
CA ALA A 13 4.43 -7.57 2.92
C ALA A 13 5.63 -8.50 2.90
N ILE A 14 5.41 -9.79 2.68
CA ILE A 14 6.50 -10.76 2.59
C ILE A 14 7.37 -10.45 1.37
N HIS A 15 6.76 -10.14 0.25
CA HIS A 15 7.49 -9.87 -1.00
C HIS A 15 8.15 -8.50 -1.01
N GLU A 16 7.42 -7.46 -0.59
CA GLU A 16 7.93 -6.09 -0.63
C GLU A 16 8.74 -5.74 0.61
N GLY A 17 8.45 -6.42 1.70
CA GLY A 17 9.02 -6.07 2.99
C GLY A 17 8.26 -4.92 3.64
N ILE A 18 8.41 -4.82 4.95
CA ILE A 18 7.84 -3.71 5.72
C ILE A 18 8.99 -2.87 6.25
N VAL A 19 9.01 -1.58 5.88
CA VAL A 19 10.02 -0.66 6.37
C VAL A 19 9.28 0.44 7.13
N LEU A 20 9.53 0.53 8.42
CA LEU A 20 8.77 1.42 9.29
C LEU A 20 9.26 2.86 9.29
N ASN A 21 10.44 3.11 8.76
CA ASN A 21 10.99 4.45 8.62
C ASN A 21 11.14 4.81 7.16
N VAL A 22 11.13 6.11 6.87
CA VAL A 22 11.29 6.57 5.50
C VAL A 22 12.66 6.12 4.97
N TYR A 23 12.66 5.59 3.77
CA TYR A 23 13.89 5.21 3.08
C TYR A 23 13.78 5.63 1.63
N GLN A 24 14.89 5.67 0.94
CA GLN A 24 14.89 5.95 -0.50
C GLN A 24 15.01 4.64 -1.26
N ASP A 25 14.15 4.48 -2.27
CA ASP A 25 14.22 3.29 -3.10
C ASP A 25 15.37 3.41 -4.09
N HIS A 26 15.47 2.47 -5.02
CA HIS A 26 16.60 2.45 -5.98
C HIS A 26 16.59 3.66 -6.92
N LEU A 27 15.49 4.38 -7.01
CA LEU A 27 15.37 5.60 -7.81
C LEU A 27 15.56 6.86 -6.96
N GLY A 28 15.83 6.71 -5.67
CA GLY A 28 15.99 7.85 -4.77
C GLY A 28 14.66 8.45 -4.31
N ILE A 29 13.57 7.72 -4.42
CA ILE A 29 12.25 8.21 -4.06
C ILE A 29 11.94 7.84 -2.61
N ASP A 30 11.50 8.82 -1.81
CA ASP A 30 11.11 8.57 -0.43
C ASP A 30 9.95 7.58 -0.37
N THR A 31 10.12 6.53 0.41
CA THR A 31 9.18 5.42 0.49
C THR A 31 9.06 4.97 1.93
N ILE A 32 7.90 4.44 2.33
CA ILE A 32 7.70 3.95 3.67
C ILE A 32 6.68 2.82 3.69
N GLY A 33 6.67 2.04 4.75
CA GLY A 33 5.69 0.98 4.96
C GLY A 33 5.89 -0.16 3.99
N ILE A 34 4.84 -0.51 3.27
CA ILE A 34 4.87 -1.59 2.30
C ILE A 34 4.82 -0.97 0.91
N GLY A 35 5.93 -0.32 0.54
CA GLY A 35 6.09 0.24 -0.79
C GLY A 35 5.30 1.51 -1.08
N ARG A 36 4.91 2.28 -0.05
CA ARG A 36 4.19 3.54 -0.29
C ARG A 36 5.15 4.63 -0.72
N ASN A 37 5.00 5.08 -1.96
CA ASN A 37 5.79 6.16 -2.52
C ASN A 37 5.28 7.49 -1.97
N LEU A 38 6.13 8.21 -1.24
CA LEU A 38 5.73 9.45 -0.58
C LEU A 38 5.78 10.65 -1.52
N GLU A 39 6.49 10.56 -2.63
CA GLU A 39 6.62 11.68 -3.56
C GLU A 39 5.47 11.73 -4.55
N ASP A 40 4.92 10.58 -4.90
CA ASP A 40 3.82 10.49 -5.84
C ASP A 40 2.48 10.40 -5.12
N ARG A 41 2.29 9.32 -4.39
CA ARG A 41 1.03 9.08 -3.71
C ARG A 41 0.93 9.80 -2.36
N GLY A 42 2.02 9.81 -1.62
CA GLY A 42 2.05 10.40 -0.29
C GLY A 42 1.17 9.67 0.70
N ILE A 43 0.84 10.36 1.79
CA ILE A 43 -0.10 9.86 2.79
C ILE A 43 -1.19 10.92 2.89
N THR A 44 -2.44 10.51 2.70
CA THR A 44 -3.56 11.46 2.66
C THR A 44 -3.86 12.01 4.05
N ASP A 45 -4.54 13.17 4.09
CA ASP A 45 -4.96 13.77 5.35
C ASP A 45 -5.84 12.83 6.16
N GLY A 46 -6.72 12.08 5.48
CA GLY A 46 -7.56 11.10 6.16
C GLY A 46 -6.76 9.98 6.78
N GLU A 47 -5.73 9.52 6.09
CA GLU A 47 -4.84 8.49 6.62
C GLU A 47 -4.06 9.01 7.82
N LEU A 48 -3.52 10.21 7.71
CA LEU A 48 -2.78 10.83 8.81
C LEU A 48 -3.67 11.01 10.04
N SER A 49 -4.91 11.43 9.82
CA SER A 49 -5.86 11.59 10.91
C SER A 49 -6.17 10.25 11.59
N TYR A 50 -6.33 9.20 10.79
CA TYR A 50 -6.62 7.87 11.31
C TYR A 50 -5.48 7.36 12.20
N ILE A 51 -4.23 7.54 11.75
CA ILE A 51 -3.08 7.06 12.52
C ILE A 51 -2.61 8.08 13.56
N ASN A 52 -3.25 9.27 13.57
CA ASN A 52 -2.95 10.33 14.53
C ASN A 52 -1.50 10.78 14.49
N LYS A 53 -1.01 11.04 13.28
CA LYS A 53 0.36 11.51 13.03
C LYS A 53 0.37 12.60 11.98
N THR A 54 1.44 13.39 11.97
CA THR A 54 1.71 14.34 10.90
C THR A 54 2.80 13.78 10.00
N MET A 55 3.01 14.42 8.85
CA MET A 55 4.11 13.99 7.98
C MET A 55 5.46 14.17 8.67
N ASP A 56 5.61 15.21 9.48
CA ASP A 56 6.83 15.40 10.26
C ASP A 56 7.07 14.21 11.20
N ASP A 57 6.01 13.74 11.84
CA ASP A 57 6.10 12.56 12.71
C ASP A 57 6.53 11.32 11.92
N ILE A 58 6.01 11.17 10.73
CA ILE A 58 6.36 10.04 9.86
C ILE A 58 7.83 10.06 9.52
N TYR A 59 8.35 11.23 9.12
CA TYR A 59 9.76 11.35 8.78
C TYR A 59 10.67 11.20 9.99
N ASP A 60 10.19 11.59 11.16
CA ASP A 60 10.97 11.55 12.38
C ASP A 60 10.96 10.16 13.03
N SER A 61 9.79 9.58 13.20
CA SER A 61 9.60 8.34 13.99
C SER A 61 9.13 7.15 13.16
N GLY A 62 8.58 7.39 11.97
CA GLY A 62 8.09 6.31 11.11
C GLY A 62 6.71 5.83 11.49
N LEU A 63 6.43 4.58 11.14
CA LEU A 63 5.13 3.94 11.34
C LEU A 63 5.27 2.72 12.24
N THR A 64 4.14 2.27 12.79
CA THR A 64 4.07 0.94 13.37
C THR A 64 3.69 -0.05 12.26
N GLU A 65 3.84 -1.35 12.55
CA GLU A 65 3.44 -2.37 11.59
C GLU A 65 1.97 -2.26 11.25
N GLU A 66 1.13 -2.03 12.26
CA GLU A 66 -0.31 -1.91 12.04
C GLU A 66 -0.62 -0.74 11.11
N GLU A 67 0.07 0.38 11.29
CA GLU A 67 -0.10 1.53 10.43
C GLU A 67 0.34 1.24 9.00
N ALA A 68 1.44 0.51 8.84
CA ALA A 68 1.91 0.12 7.51
C ALA A 68 0.88 -0.79 6.82
N TYR A 69 0.31 -1.73 7.55
CA TYR A 69 -0.74 -2.59 7.00
C TYR A 69 -1.97 -1.77 6.61
N TYR A 70 -2.36 -0.82 7.45
CA TYR A 70 -3.50 0.05 7.15
C TYR A 70 -3.29 0.78 5.82
N LEU A 71 -2.13 1.37 5.63
CA LEU A 71 -1.84 2.08 4.38
C LEU A 71 -1.85 1.13 3.18
N CYS A 72 -1.32 -0.06 3.34
CA CYS A 72 -1.32 -1.06 2.28
C CYS A 72 -2.75 -1.50 1.93
N MET A 73 -3.60 -1.67 2.92
CA MET A 73 -5.01 -2.00 2.69
C MET A 73 -5.70 -0.94 1.85
N ASN A 74 -5.38 0.33 2.12
CA ASN A 74 -5.95 1.43 1.34
C ASN A 74 -5.47 1.38 -0.10
N ASP A 75 -4.20 1.03 -0.33
CA ASP A 75 -3.68 0.89 -1.68
C ASP A 75 -4.39 -0.22 -2.44
N ILE A 76 -4.64 -1.33 -1.78
CA ILE A 76 -5.35 -2.44 -2.39
C ILE A 76 -6.77 -2.04 -2.76
N ALA A 77 -7.44 -1.29 -1.88
CA ALA A 77 -8.79 -0.84 -2.15
C ALA A 77 -8.86 0.05 -3.40
N ILE A 78 -7.85 0.90 -3.59
CA ILE A 78 -7.79 1.75 -4.77
C ILE A 78 -7.61 0.92 -6.03
N VAL A 79 -6.71 -0.05 -5.99
CA VAL A 79 -6.47 -0.91 -7.14
C VAL A 79 -7.71 -1.71 -7.50
N GLU A 80 -8.40 -2.26 -6.49
CA GLU A 80 -9.64 -2.98 -6.71
C GLU A 80 -10.68 -2.10 -7.41
N LYS A 81 -10.81 -0.87 -6.93
CA LYS A 81 -11.79 0.05 -7.50
C LYS A 81 -11.46 0.35 -8.95
N GLU A 82 -10.23 0.61 -9.25
CA GLU A 82 -9.81 0.91 -10.62
C GLU A 82 -10.07 -0.27 -11.55
N LEU A 83 -9.78 -1.48 -11.11
CA LEU A 83 -10.01 -2.66 -11.91
C LEU A 83 -11.49 -2.86 -12.20
N LEU A 84 -12.34 -2.63 -11.22
CA LEU A 84 -13.78 -2.83 -11.38
C LEU A 84 -14.42 -1.76 -12.26
N GLU A 85 -13.93 -0.52 -12.18
CA GLU A 85 -14.52 0.58 -12.91
C GLU A 85 -14.02 0.71 -14.32
N ASN A 86 -12.73 0.47 -14.52
CA ASN A 86 -12.08 0.83 -15.77
C ASN A 86 -11.74 -0.35 -16.65
N LYS A 87 -11.65 -1.53 -16.11
CA LYS A 87 -11.15 -2.67 -16.84
C LYS A 87 -11.95 -3.95 -16.57
N PRO A 88 -13.22 -3.97 -16.94
CA PRO A 88 -14.01 -5.18 -16.70
C PRO A 88 -13.42 -6.41 -17.38
N ILE A 89 -12.80 -6.24 -18.54
CA ILE A 89 -12.18 -7.36 -19.23
C ILE A 89 -10.97 -7.86 -18.46
N VAL A 90 -10.22 -6.94 -17.91
CA VAL A 90 -9.06 -7.30 -17.09
C VAL A 90 -9.50 -8.10 -15.88
N ASN A 91 -10.64 -7.78 -15.31
CA ASN A 91 -11.15 -8.55 -14.19
C ASN A 91 -11.47 -9.99 -14.55
N GLN A 92 -11.70 -10.25 -15.80
CA GLN A 92 -11.95 -11.62 -16.27
C GLN A 92 -10.66 -12.41 -16.36
N LEU A 93 -9.56 -11.72 -16.36
CA LEU A 93 -8.31 -12.41 -16.20
C LEU A 93 -8.28 -13.03 -14.86
N ASN A 94 -7.82 -13.83 -14.45
CA ASN A 94 -7.77 -14.55 -13.23
C ASN A 94 -7.36 -13.71 -12.04
N ASP A 95 -8.09 -13.79 -11.01
CA ASP A 95 -7.85 -13.05 -9.79
C ASP A 95 -6.47 -13.31 -9.23
N VAL A 96 -6.03 -14.54 -9.31
CA VAL A 96 -4.71 -14.92 -8.83
C VAL A 96 -3.63 -14.16 -9.57
N ARG A 97 -3.79 -14.04 -10.87
CA ARG A 97 -2.82 -13.32 -11.68
C ARG A 97 -2.78 -11.85 -11.29
N GLN A 98 -3.94 -11.27 -11.02
CA GLN A 98 -3.99 -9.88 -10.62
C GLN A 98 -3.31 -9.67 -9.27
N MET A 99 -3.48 -10.57 -8.36
CA MET A 99 -2.80 -10.49 -7.08
C MET A 99 -1.28 -10.52 -7.24
N VAL A 100 -0.79 -11.35 -8.13
CA VAL A 100 0.64 -11.42 -8.41
C VAL A 100 1.14 -10.11 -9.01
N LEU A 101 0.35 -9.48 -9.87
CA LEU A 101 0.74 -8.23 -10.47
C LEU A 101 0.74 -7.07 -9.48
N ILE A 102 -0.13 -7.12 -8.50
CA ILE A 102 -0.11 -6.13 -7.43
C ILE A 102 1.15 -6.28 -6.61
N ASP A 103 1.52 -7.51 -6.37
CA ASP A 103 2.72 -7.81 -5.65
C ASP A 103 3.94 -7.48 -6.50
#